data_ccc672e72f581b0c3c93164bb8716888
#
_entry.id   ccc672e72f581b0c3c93164bb8716888
#
_cell.length_a   1.000
_cell.length_b   1.000
_cell.length_c   1.000
_cell.angle_alpha   90.00
_cell.angle_beta   90.00
_cell.angle_gamma   90.00
#
_symmetry.space_group_name_H-M   'P 1'
#
loop_
_entity.id
_entity.type
_entity.pdbx_description
1 polymer ?
#
loop_
_entity_poly.entity_id
_entity_poly.type
_entity_poly.pdbx_seq_one_letter_code
_entity_poly.pdbx_strand_id
1 'polypeptide(L)'
;MHGRNGADVVIKVPPGTLVRNAETGELIADIDAPDKRVTVLYGGKGGRGNRKFATSVNRAPREHEPGEKTEPLEVELELKMLADIGLVGFPNAGKSTLLSCISNANPKIAPYPFTTRHPVIGLVKMPDFSTFLVADVPGLLDGASENVGLGHEFLRHIERTKMLLYVLDMAGVDGRKPADDLKVLKHELEMYQKGLSKRAVCIIANKMDLPESAENLKELKKKVRGLKIIPVSAATDGSFDGLTEYLHQALLERRRQEEEETE
;
A
#
# COMPACT_ATOMS: atom_id res chain seq x y z
N MET A 1 -25.99 -32.73 29.27
CA MET A 1 -25.80 -31.61 28.35
C MET A 1 -24.38 -31.14 28.53
N HIS A 2 -23.80 -30.54 27.47
CA HIS A 2 -22.53 -29.80 27.56
C HIS A 2 -22.84 -28.31 27.65
N GLY A 3 -21.97 -27.54 28.24
CA GLY A 3 -21.99 -26.09 28.15
C GLY A 3 -21.91 -25.67 26.69
N ARG A 4 -22.48 -24.54 26.35
CA ARG A 4 -22.42 -23.99 24.99
C ARG A 4 -21.00 -23.45 24.73
N ASN A 5 -20.42 -23.82 23.59
CA ASN A 5 -19.17 -23.18 23.14
C ASN A 5 -19.42 -21.73 22.79
N GLY A 6 -18.41 -20.89 22.96
CA GLY A 6 -18.46 -19.52 22.46
C GLY A 6 -18.65 -19.50 20.94
N ALA A 7 -19.15 -18.40 20.41
CA ALA A 7 -19.24 -18.18 18.97
C ALA A 7 -17.87 -17.74 18.43
N ASP A 8 -17.54 -18.18 17.22
CA ASP A 8 -16.33 -17.69 16.55
C ASP A 8 -16.50 -16.21 16.19
N VAL A 9 -15.44 -15.43 16.43
CA VAL A 9 -15.36 -14.03 16.02
C VAL A 9 -14.42 -13.96 14.81
N VAL A 10 -14.94 -13.48 13.67
CA VAL A 10 -14.18 -13.29 12.45
C VAL A 10 -13.94 -11.81 12.22
N ILE A 11 -12.67 -11.40 12.22
CA ILE A 11 -12.25 -10.04 11.88
C ILE A 11 -11.77 -10.07 10.42
N LYS A 12 -12.43 -9.30 9.56
CA LYS A 12 -12.04 -9.17 8.15
C LYS A 12 -11.00 -8.07 8.02
N VAL A 13 -9.87 -8.40 7.42
CA VAL A 13 -8.76 -7.49 7.15
C VAL A 13 -8.35 -7.57 5.68
N PRO A 14 -7.79 -6.51 5.08
CA PRO A 14 -7.26 -6.57 3.72
C PRO A 14 -5.99 -7.43 3.66
N PRO A 15 -5.65 -8.01 2.48
CA PRO A 15 -4.36 -8.64 2.26
C PRO A 15 -3.20 -7.69 2.55
N GLY A 16 -2.10 -8.22 3.09
CA GLY A 16 -0.96 -7.41 3.54
C GLY A 16 -1.07 -6.94 4.99
N THR A 17 -2.02 -7.49 5.77
CA THR A 17 -2.14 -7.17 7.20
C THR A 17 -1.27 -8.09 8.04
N LEU A 18 -0.40 -7.50 8.87
CA LEU A 18 0.33 -8.17 9.95
C LEU A 18 -0.51 -8.15 11.21
N VAL A 19 -0.52 -9.28 11.91
CA VAL A 19 -1.12 -9.43 13.23
C VAL A 19 0.01 -9.63 14.24
N ARG A 20 0.17 -8.69 15.16
CA ARG A 20 1.17 -8.74 16.23
C ARG A 20 0.50 -8.84 17.59
N ASN A 21 1.19 -9.45 18.54
CA ASN A 21 0.84 -9.34 19.95
C ASN A 21 1.15 -7.90 20.40
N ALA A 22 0.16 -7.18 20.93
CA ALA A 22 0.32 -5.78 21.34
C ALA A 22 1.29 -5.61 22.54
N GLU A 23 1.41 -6.62 23.40
CA GLU A 23 2.28 -6.56 24.57
C GLU A 23 3.73 -6.94 24.26
N THR A 24 3.94 -8.00 23.44
CA THR A 24 5.28 -8.54 23.16
C THR A 24 5.88 -8.04 21.85
N GLY A 25 5.06 -7.46 20.94
CA GLY A 25 5.46 -7.08 19.57
C GLY A 25 5.70 -8.28 18.65
N GLU A 26 5.49 -9.51 19.13
CA GLU A 26 5.74 -10.73 18.36
C GLU A 26 4.76 -10.86 17.18
N LEU A 27 5.27 -11.25 16.02
CA LEU A 27 4.44 -11.50 14.83
C LEU A 27 3.67 -12.83 15.02
N ILE A 28 2.33 -12.73 15.09
CA ILE A 28 1.45 -13.89 15.19
C ILE A 28 1.08 -14.42 13.82
N ALA A 29 0.76 -13.52 12.88
CA ALA A 29 0.35 -13.89 11.53
C ALA A 29 0.65 -12.81 10.50
N ASP A 30 0.82 -13.24 9.25
CA ASP A 30 0.91 -12.40 8.06
C ASP A 30 -0.21 -12.82 7.10
N ILE A 31 -1.14 -11.90 6.81
CA ILE A 31 -2.28 -12.12 5.93
C ILE A 31 -1.93 -11.54 4.56
N ASP A 32 -1.12 -12.26 3.80
CA ASP A 32 -0.53 -11.83 2.53
C ASP A 32 -1.39 -12.13 1.29
N ALA A 33 -2.37 -13.04 1.42
CA ALA A 33 -3.21 -13.47 0.29
C ALA A 33 -4.71 -13.25 0.57
N PRO A 34 -5.54 -13.08 -0.49
CA PRO A 34 -6.99 -13.08 -0.38
C PRO A 34 -7.48 -14.39 0.23
N ASP A 35 -8.57 -14.33 1.00
CA ASP A 35 -9.22 -15.48 1.64
C ASP A 35 -8.37 -16.28 2.64
N LYS A 36 -7.14 -15.87 2.92
CA LYS A 36 -6.31 -16.47 3.96
C LYS A 36 -6.97 -16.29 5.33
N ARG A 37 -7.09 -17.39 6.09
CA ARG A 37 -7.67 -17.40 7.43
C ARG A 37 -6.65 -17.90 8.42
N VAL A 38 -6.47 -17.16 9.50
CA VAL A 38 -5.57 -17.52 10.60
C VAL A 38 -6.34 -17.46 11.91
N THR A 39 -6.21 -18.49 12.73
CA THR A 39 -6.77 -18.48 14.09
C THR A 39 -5.73 -17.89 15.03
N VAL A 40 -6.03 -16.72 15.59
CA VAL A 40 -5.12 -15.98 16.48
C VAL A 40 -5.25 -16.44 17.91
N LEU A 41 -6.47 -16.82 18.35
CA LEU A 41 -6.74 -17.28 19.70
C LEU A 41 -7.81 -18.38 19.67
N TYR A 42 -7.60 -19.43 20.45
CA TYR A 42 -8.58 -20.47 20.65
C TYR A 42 -9.41 -20.20 21.90
N GLY A 43 -10.72 -20.35 21.78
CA GLY A 43 -11.62 -20.28 22.91
C GLY A 43 -11.49 -21.48 23.83
N GLY A 44 -11.83 -21.30 25.12
CA GLY A 44 -11.86 -22.38 26.09
C GLY A 44 -12.98 -23.40 25.80
N LYS A 45 -12.77 -24.62 26.23
CA LYS A 45 -13.76 -25.70 26.09
C LYS A 45 -14.96 -25.48 27.01
N GLY A 46 -16.15 -25.76 26.51
CA GLY A 46 -17.37 -25.76 27.32
C GLY A 46 -17.33 -26.81 28.42
N GLY A 47 -17.80 -26.45 29.61
CA GLY A 47 -17.81 -27.35 30.75
C GLY A 47 -18.78 -28.53 30.58
N ARG A 48 -18.60 -29.54 31.41
CA ARG A 48 -19.48 -30.71 31.40
C ARG A 48 -20.71 -30.44 32.29
N GLY A 49 -21.89 -30.63 31.74
CA GLY A 49 -23.13 -30.48 32.47
C GLY A 49 -23.39 -31.68 33.39
N ASN A 50 -24.26 -31.49 34.37
CA ASN A 50 -24.60 -32.45 35.46
C ASN A 50 -24.96 -33.87 34.96
N ARG A 51 -25.58 -33.98 33.75
CA ARG A 51 -25.96 -35.28 33.18
C ARG A 51 -24.73 -36.22 32.98
N LYS A 52 -23.54 -35.68 32.81
CA LYS A 52 -22.31 -36.46 32.67
C LYS A 52 -21.79 -37.07 33.99
N PHE A 53 -22.33 -36.59 35.11
CA PHE A 53 -22.00 -37.05 36.47
C PHE A 53 -23.10 -37.97 37.02
N ALA A 54 -24.14 -38.25 36.24
CA ALA A 54 -25.20 -39.16 36.67
C ALA A 54 -24.67 -40.60 36.73
N THR A 55 -24.94 -41.27 37.86
CA THR A 55 -24.63 -42.68 38.11
C THR A 55 -25.92 -43.45 38.40
N SER A 56 -25.85 -44.79 38.50
CA SER A 56 -27.00 -45.62 38.86
C SER A 56 -27.58 -45.28 40.25
N VAL A 57 -26.73 -44.77 41.15
CA VAL A 57 -27.09 -44.37 42.51
C VAL A 57 -27.56 -42.92 42.59
N ASN A 58 -26.83 -42.00 41.93
CA ASN A 58 -27.17 -40.58 41.86
C ASN A 58 -27.66 -40.21 40.45
N ARG A 59 -28.95 -40.32 40.20
CA ARG A 59 -29.57 -40.09 38.87
C ARG A 59 -29.71 -38.62 38.52
N ALA A 60 -29.64 -37.72 39.46
CA ALA A 60 -29.78 -36.27 39.25
C ALA A 60 -28.72 -35.45 40.02
N PRO A 61 -27.44 -35.60 39.67
CA PRO A 61 -26.37 -34.88 40.37
C PRO A 61 -26.50 -33.38 40.12
N ARG A 62 -26.09 -32.58 41.11
CA ARG A 62 -25.95 -31.13 40.98
C ARG A 62 -24.55 -30.71 40.58
N GLU A 63 -23.64 -31.67 40.46
CA GLU A 63 -22.26 -31.45 40.03
C GLU A 63 -22.18 -31.07 38.56
N HIS A 64 -21.33 -30.10 38.24
CA HIS A 64 -21.01 -29.68 36.90
C HIS A 64 -19.58 -29.13 36.87
N GLU A 65 -18.91 -29.23 35.75
CA GLU A 65 -17.63 -28.58 35.48
C GLU A 65 -17.86 -27.23 34.81
N PRO A 66 -17.28 -26.13 35.33
CA PRO A 66 -17.28 -24.87 34.61
C PRO A 66 -16.49 -24.99 33.31
N GLY A 67 -16.79 -24.15 32.32
CA GLY A 67 -15.96 -24.04 31.10
C GLY A 67 -14.58 -23.45 31.39
N GLU A 68 -13.65 -23.75 30.53
CA GLU A 68 -12.31 -23.15 30.54
C GLU A 68 -12.41 -21.66 30.23
N LYS A 69 -11.73 -20.83 31.01
CA LYS A 69 -11.56 -19.41 30.73
C LYS A 69 -10.22 -19.24 30.03
N THR A 70 -10.23 -18.59 28.88
CA THR A 70 -9.01 -18.17 28.19
C THR A 70 -8.69 -16.74 28.55
N GLU A 71 -7.41 -16.41 28.60
CA GLU A 71 -6.96 -15.04 28.78
C GLU A 71 -7.22 -14.23 27.49
N PRO A 72 -7.66 -12.98 27.61
CA PRO A 72 -7.79 -12.11 26.45
C PRO A 72 -6.41 -11.82 25.86
N LEU A 73 -6.34 -11.75 24.53
CA LEU A 73 -5.14 -11.37 23.79
C LEU A 73 -5.41 -10.05 23.10
N GLU A 74 -4.60 -9.04 23.41
CA GLU A 74 -4.61 -7.77 22.69
C GLU A 74 -3.72 -7.91 21.46
N VAL A 75 -4.28 -7.59 20.30
CA VAL A 75 -3.57 -7.69 19.02
C VAL A 75 -3.51 -6.34 18.32
N GLU A 76 -2.34 -6.04 17.76
CA GLU A 76 -2.11 -4.91 16.88
C GLU A 76 -2.20 -5.39 15.43
N LEU A 77 -3.02 -4.69 14.62
CA LEU A 77 -3.17 -4.94 13.19
C LEU A 77 -2.41 -3.88 12.42
N GLU A 78 -1.33 -4.28 11.74
CA GLU A 78 -0.51 -3.40 10.92
C GLU A 78 -0.73 -3.71 9.44
N LEU A 79 -1.15 -2.73 8.63
CA LEU A 79 -1.26 -2.90 7.18
C LEU A 79 0.08 -2.61 6.52
N LYS A 80 0.72 -3.63 5.92
CA LYS A 80 2.00 -3.51 5.21
C LYS A 80 1.90 -2.72 3.92
N MET A 81 0.84 -2.94 3.15
CA MET A 81 0.71 -2.36 1.82
C MET A 81 -0.06 -1.07 1.86
N LEU A 82 0.56 0.00 1.38
CA LEU A 82 -0.07 1.31 1.27
C LEU A 82 -0.90 1.44 -0.01
N ALA A 83 -0.31 1.06 -1.14
CA ALA A 83 -0.90 1.15 -2.47
C ALA A 83 -0.19 0.19 -3.44
N ASP A 84 -0.82 -0.09 -4.58
CA ASP A 84 -0.17 -0.86 -5.65
C ASP A 84 0.91 -0.01 -6.34
N ILE A 85 0.64 1.30 -6.54
CA ILE A 85 1.55 2.24 -7.23
C ILE A 85 1.81 3.45 -6.35
N GLY A 86 3.09 3.81 -6.18
CA GLY A 86 3.53 5.04 -5.51
C GLY A 86 3.96 6.10 -6.52
N LEU A 87 3.44 7.32 -6.39
CA LEU A 87 3.89 8.48 -7.18
C LEU A 87 5.13 9.10 -6.55
N VAL A 88 6.17 9.24 -7.35
CA VAL A 88 7.47 9.79 -6.95
C VAL A 88 7.81 10.99 -7.81
N GLY A 89 8.06 12.12 -7.20
CA GLY A 89 8.40 13.35 -7.93
C GLY A 89 8.57 14.52 -6.99
N PHE A 90 9.19 15.56 -7.49
CA PHE A 90 9.39 16.81 -6.75
C PHE A 90 8.07 17.48 -6.37
N PRO A 91 8.06 18.38 -5.38
CA PRO A 91 6.93 19.27 -5.14
C PRO A 91 6.52 19.97 -6.44
N ASN A 92 5.24 20.25 -6.61
CA ASN A 92 4.67 20.91 -7.78
C ASN A 92 4.84 20.18 -9.13
N ALA A 93 5.37 18.97 -9.17
CA ALA A 93 5.41 18.15 -10.41
C ALA A 93 4.02 17.74 -10.91
N GLY A 94 2.97 17.94 -10.11
CA GLY A 94 1.59 17.65 -10.47
C GLY A 94 1.11 16.25 -10.08
N LYS A 95 1.74 15.60 -9.09
CA LYS A 95 1.37 14.27 -8.59
C LYS A 95 -0.08 14.20 -8.13
N SER A 96 -0.49 15.11 -7.24
CA SER A 96 -1.85 15.12 -6.69
C SER A 96 -2.89 15.45 -7.75
N THR A 97 -2.56 16.31 -8.72
CA THR A 97 -3.42 16.60 -9.88
C THR A 97 -3.60 15.36 -10.75
N LEU A 98 -2.50 14.68 -11.09
CA LEU A 98 -2.54 13.44 -11.84
C LEU A 98 -3.37 12.37 -11.12
N LEU A 99 -3.16 12.22 -9.81
CA LEU A 99 -3.93 11.28 -8.99
C LEU A 99 -5.43 11.57 -9.03
N SER A 100 -5.81 12.85 -8.97
CA SER A 100 -7.21 13.27 -9.06
C SER A 100 -7.82 12.96 -10.44
N CYS A 101 -7.03 13.06 -11.50
CA CYS A 101 -7.49 12.79 -12.87
C CYS A 101 -7.67 11.29 -13.16
N ILE A 102 -6.78 10.43 -12.63
CA ILE A 102 -6.86 8.98 -12.88
C ILE A 102 -7.77 8.25 -11.88
N SER A 103 -8.13 8.88 -10.77
CA SER A 103 -8.96 8.26 -9.72
C SER A 103 -10.45 8.39 -10.03
N ASN A 104 -11.20 7.30 -9.92
CA ASN A 104 -12.65 7.27 -10.14
C ASN A 104 -13.47 7.85 -8.98
N ALA A 105 -12.82 8.13 -7.86
CA ALA A 105 -13.41 8.79 -6.70
C ALA A 105 -12.44 9.85 -6.20
N ASN A 106 -12.94 10.88 -5.52
CA ASN A 106 -12.07 11.88 -4.91
C ASN A 106 -11.00 11.19 -4.06
N PRO A 107 -9.70 11.45 -4.32
CA PRO A 107 -8.63 10.87 -3.52
C PRO A 107 -8.83 11.20 -2.04
N LYS A 108 -8.60 10.22 -1.19
CA LYS A 108 -8.78 10.36 0.26
C LYS A 108 -7.44 10.44 0.97
N ILE A 109 -7.35 11.35 1.90
CA ILE A 109 -6.26 11.38 2.86
C ILE A 109 -6.39 10.16 3.76
N ALA A 110 -5.38 9.30 3.77
CA ALA A 110 -5.37 8.12 4.62
C ALA A 110 -4.60 8.45 5.92
N PRO A 111 -5.28 8.47 7.08
CA PRO A 111 -4.62 8.69 8.36
C PRO A 111 -3.86 7.42 8.76
N TYR A 112 -2.58 7.35 8.41
CA TYR A 112 -1.72 6.29 8.92
C TYR A 112 -1.10 6.72 10.25
N PRO A 113 -1.13 5.87 11.27
CA PRO A 113 -0.43 6.14 12.50
C PRO A 113 1.07 6.31 12.21
N PHE A 114 1.71 7.24 12.88
CA PHE A 114 3.14 7.59 12.76
C PHE A 114 3.53 8.44 11.54
N THR A 115 2.61 9.14 10.88
CA THR A 115 2.93 10.05 9.79
C THR A 115 2.57 11.49 10.12
N THR A 116 3.53 12.40 10.00
CA THR A 116 3.31 13.85 10.13
C THR A 116 2.58 14.42 8.91
N ARG A 117 2.74 13.77 7.74
CA ARG A 117 2.04 14.08 6.50
C ARG A 117 1.38 12.82 5.95
N HIS A 118 0.09 12.87 5.81
CA HIS A 118 -0.70 11.71 5.36
C HIS A 118 -0.64 11.56 3.85
N PRO A 119 -0.42 10.34 3.32
CA PRO A 119 -0.51 10.07 1.90
C PRO A 119 -1.95 10.24 1.41
N VAL A 120 -2.08 10.68 0.17
CA VAL A 120 -3.36 10.76 -0.52
C VAL A 120 -3.50 9.53 -1.41
N ILE A 121 -4.55 8.76 -1.20
CA ILE A 121 -4.79 7.52 -1.95
C ILE A 121 -5.98 7.69 -2.88
N GLY A 122 -5.77 7.35 -4.14
CA GLY A 122 -6.79 7.26 -5.18
C GLY A 122 -7.07 5.82 -5.59
N LEU A 123 -8.34 5.50 -5.78
CA LEU A 123 -8.80 4.22 -6.32
C LEU A 123 -9.04 4.37 -7.83
N VAL A 124 -8.31 3.60 -8.62
CA VAL A 124 -8.51 3.51 -10.07
C VAL A 124 -9.34 2.26 -10.37
N LYS A 125 -10.44 2.45 -11.11
CA LYS A 125 -11.32 1.35 -11.56
C LYS A 125 -11.12 1.15 -13.06
N MET A 126 -10.94 -0.09 -13.44
CA MET A 126 -10.84 -0.50 -14.83
C MET A 126 -12.19 -0.91 -15.40
N PRO A 127 -12.35 -0.93 -16.74
CA PRO A 127 -13.61 -1.36 -17.39
C PRO A 127 -14.00 -2.81 -17.08
N ASP A 128 -13.05 -3.67 -16.76
CA ASP A 128 -13.25 -5.07 -16.34
C ASP A 128 -13.60 -5.21 -14.85
N PHE A 129 -13.94 -4.10 -14.18
CA PHE A 129 -14.23 -4.01 -12.75
C PHE A 129 -13.04 -4.31 -11.82
N SER A 130 -11.86 -4.59 -12.35
CA SER A 130 -10.66 -4.65 -11.53
C SER A 130 -10.32 -3.26 -10.97
N THR A 131 -9.59 -3.24 -9.86
CA THR A 131 -9.21 -2.00 -9.21
C THR A 131 -7.76 -2.06 -8.74
N PHE A 132 -7.10 -0.91 -8.71
CA PHE A 132 -5.81 -0.76 -8.07
C PHE A 132 -5.70 0.58 -7.34
N LEU A 133 -4.82 0.64 -6.35
CA LEU A 133 -4.61 1.82 -5.53
C LEU A 133 -3.34 2.56 -5.96
N VAL A 134 -3.46 3.87 -6.09
CA VAL A 134 -2.34 4.77 -6.37
C VAL A 134 -2.19 5.73 -5.19
N ALA A 135 -0.99 5.87 -4.68
CA ALA A 135 -0.69 6.79 -3.58
C ALA A 135 0.18 7.94 -4.05
N ASP A 136 -0.27 9.16 -3.78
CA ASP A 136 0.61 10.33 -3.75
C ASP A 136 1.22 10.43 -2.36
N VAL A 137 2.51 10.17 -2.30
CA VAL A 137 3.24 10.22 -1.05
C VAL A 137 3.95 11.57 -0.96
N PRO A 138 3.49 12.48 -0.07
CA PRO A 138 4.09 13.80 0.08
C PRO A 138 5.48 13.69 0.71
N GLY A 139 6.42 14.54 0.31
CA GLY A 139 7.60 14.82 1.11
C GLY A 139 8.95 14.29 0.63
N LEU A 140 9.13 13.91 -0.66
CA LEU A 140 10.45 13.51 -1.14
C LEU A 140 11.51 14.62 -0.97
N LEU A 141 11.12 15.90 -0.94
CA LEU A 141 12.08 17.01 -1.03
C LEU A 141 11.66 18.29 -0.29
N ASP A 142 10.65 18.23 0.56
CA ASP A 142 10.22 19.42 1.33
C ASP A 142 11.25 19.85 2.40
N GLY A 143 12.41 19.21 2.47
CA GLY A 143 13.50 19.53 3.39
C GLY A 143 14.90 19.39 2.79
N ALA A 144 15.02 19.09 1.49
CA ALA A 144 16.33 18.94 0.84
C ALA A 144 17.16 20.24 0.78
N SER A 145 16.52 21.41 0.96
CA SER A 145 17.19 22.70 1.09
C SER A 145 17.81 22.96 2.48
N GLU A 146 17.48 22.13 3.49
CA GLU A 146 17.92 22.34 4.88
C GLU A 146 18.84 21.25 5.44
N ASN A 147 19.44 20.38 4.61
CA ASN A 147 20.28 19.25 5.07
C ASN A 147 19.59 18.29 6.07
N VAL A 148 18.28 18.36 6.20
CA VAL A 148 17.49 17.38 6.94
C VAL A 148 17.16 16.29 5.94
N GLY A 149 17.80 15.15 6.06
CA GLY A 149 17.66 14.00 5.17
C GLY A 149 16.20 13.68 4.91
N LEU A 150 15.91 13.10 3.75
CA LEU A 150 14.60 12.59 3.34
C LEU A 150 13.86 12.01 4.53
N GLY A 151 12.67 12.50 4.78
CA GLY A 151 11.88 12.00 5.89
C GLY A 151 11.78 10.49 5.80
N HIS A 152 12.36 9.77 6.75
CA HIS A 152 12.30 8.30 6.85
C HIS A 152 10.85 7.79 6.75
N GLU A 153 9.89 8.63 7.10
CA GLU A 153 8.47 8.37 6.98
C GLU A 153 7.98 8.23 5.53
N PHE A 154 8.42 9.13 4.64
CA PHE A 154 8.10 9.09 3.21
C PHE A 154 8.59 7.78 2.57
N LEU A 155 9.84 7.44 2.82
CA LEU A 155 10.48 6.28 2.21
C LEU A 155 9.86 4.97 2.70
N ARG A 156 9.39 4.94 3.95
CA ARG A 156 8.60 3.83 4.51
C ARG A 156 7.28 3.63 3.77
N HIS A 157 6.66 4.70 3.27
CA HIS A 157 5.43 4.58 2.46
C HIS A 157 5.72 4.06 1.06
N ILE A 158 6.81 4.50 0.43
CA ILE A 158 7.21 4.02 -0.91
C ILE A 158 7.62 2.54 -0.85
N GLU A 159 8.33 2.12 0.19
CA GLU A 159 8.70 0.73 0.40
C GLU A 159 7.46 -0.20 0.39
N ARG A 160 6.32 0.30 0.87
CA ARG A 160 5.04 -0.41 0.92
C ARG A 160 4.23 -0.35 -0.38
N THR A 161 4.84 0.06 -1.49
CA THR A 161 4.22 0.02 -2.82
C THR A 161 4.89 -1.04 -3.70
N LYS A 162 4.10 -1.68 -4.57
CA LYS A 162 4.62 -2.70 -5.51
C LYS A 162 5.43 -2.07 -6.62
N MET A 163 4.94 -0.96 -7.14
CA MET A 163 5.53 -0.25 -8.29
C MET A 163 5.64 1.23 -8.01
N LEU A 164 6.54 1.89 -8.73
CA LEU A 164 6.75 3.33 -8.66
C LEU A 164 6.49 3.98 -10.02
N LEU A 165 6.03 5.22 -9.95
CA LEU A 165 5.76 6.06 -11.10
C LEU A 165 6.47 7.40 -10.91
N TYR A 166 7.50 7.69 -11.71
CA TYR A 166 8.13 9.00 -11.68
C TYR A 166 7.24 10.04 -12.34
N VAL A 167 6.96 11.14 -11.66
CA VAL A 167 6.23 12.29 -12.21
C VAL A 167 7.19 13.46 -12.29
N LEU A 168 7.47 13.93 -13.51
CA LEU A 168 8.42 15.00 -13.79
C LEU A 168 7.70 16.23 -14.37
N ASP A 169 8.08 17.41 -13.88
CA ASP A 169 7.63 18.69 -14.44
C ASP A 169 8.44 19.01 -15.70
N MET A 170 7.81 18.86 -16.87
CA MET A 170 8.50 19.15 -18.15
C MET A 170 8.68 20.65 -18.41
N ALA A 171 7.91 21.51 -17.74
CA ALA A 171 8.06 22.95 -17.91
C ALA A 171 9.27 23.52 -17.15
N GLY A 172 9.72 22.82 -16.09
CA GLY A 172 10.83 23.31 -15.28
C GLY A 172 10.50 24.62 -14.55
N VAL A 173 9.27 24.76 -14.08
CA VAL A 173 8.73 26.01 -13.50
C VAL A 173 9.61 26.55 -12.37
N ASP A 174 10.26 25.69 -11.59
CA ASP A 174 11.15 26.07 -10.50
C ASP A 174 12.63 26.22 -10.96
N GLY A 175 12.88 26.43 -12.26
CA GLY A 175 14.24 26.55 -12.84
C GLY A 175 15.02 25.23 -12.91
N ARG A 176 14.33 24.10 -12.73
CA ARG A 176 14.92 22.76 -12.65
C ARG A 176 14.85 22.04 -14.01
N LYS A 177 15.82 21.16 -14.24
CA LYS A 177 15.80 20.33 -15.46
C LYS A 177 15.23 18.96 -15.16
N PRO A 178 14.18 18.49 -15.85
CA PRO A 178 13.54 17.21 -15.59
C PRO A 178 14.49 16.00 -15.62
N ALA A 179 15.51 16.06 -16.48
CA ALA A 179 16.52 15.00 -16.57
C ALA A 179 17.43 14.93 -15.31
N ASP A 180 17.70 16.06 -14.67
CA ASP A 180 18.49 16.09 -13.44
C ASP A 180 17.63 15.75 -12.25
N ASP A 181 16.37 16.19 -12.23
CA ASP A 181 15.38 15.77 -11.25
C ASP A 181 15.26 14.23 -11.20
N LEU A 182 15.15 13.58 -12.35
CA LEU A 182 15.11 12.12 -12.40
C LEU A 182 16.34 11.46 -11.79
N LYS A 183 17.54 12.02 -12.02
CA LYS A 183 18.78 11.48 -11.42
C LYS A 183 18.76 11.59 -9.90
N VAL A 184 18.34 12.75 -9.38
CA VAL A 184 18.22 12.97 -7.94
C VAL A 184 17.21 11.99 -7.34
N LEU A 185 16.01 11.88 -7.92
CA LEU A 185 14.97 10.95 -7.44
C LEU A 185 15.48 9.50 -7.40
N LYS A 186 16.15 9.03 -8.46
CA LYS A 186 16.72 7.69 -8.50
C LYS A 186 17.80 7.49 -7.44
N HIS A 187 18.69 8.47 -7.27
CA HIS A 187 19.75 8.41 -6.28
C HIS A 187 19.19 8.32 -4.86
N GLU A 188 18.21 9.14 -4.54
CA GLU A 188 17.57 9.17 -3.24
C GLU A 188 16.88 7.83 -2.90
N LEU A 189 16.15 7.25 -3.87
CA LEU A 189 15.52 5.94 -3.68
C LEU A 189 16.55 4.83 -3.46
N GLU A 190 17.68 4.84 -4.20
CA GLU A 190 18.75 3.85 -4.04
C GLU A 190 19.52 4.01 -2.72
N MET A 191 19.70 5.24 -2.24
CA MET A 191 20.34 5.51 -0.95
C MET A 191 19.50 5.01 0.22
N TYR A 192 18.18 5.07 0.09
CA TYR A 192 17.28 4.55 1.12
C TYR A 192 17.24 3.03 1.14
N GLN A 193 16.95 2.43 -0.01
CA GLN A 193 16.88 0.99 -0.18
C GLN A 193 17.43 0.61 -1.55
N LYS A 194 18.46 -0.21 -1.54
CA LYS A 194 19.08 -0.73 -2.77
C LYS A 194 18.07 -1.48 -3.62
N GLY A 195 17.92 -1.05 -4.87
CA GLY A 195 16.98 -1.65 -5.83
C GLY A 195 15.58 -1.02 -5.82
N LEU A 196 15.28 -0.07 -4.94
CA LEU A 196 13.95 0.58 -4.89
C LEU A 196 13.65 1.35 -6.19
N SER A 197 14.64 2.03 -6.76
CA SER A 197 14.49 2.74 -8.03
C SER A 197 14.11 1.83 -9.20
N LYS A 198 14.43 0.54 -9.13
CA LYS A 198 14.10 -0.47 -10.15
C LYS A 198 12.63 -0.87 -10.17
N ARG A 199 11.88 -0.54 -9.10
CA ARG A 199 10.42 -0.75 -9.09
C ARG A 199 9.67 0.24 -9.98
N ALA A 200 10.34 1.25 -10.52
CA ALA A 200 9.72 2.22 -11.42
C ALA A 200 9.38 1.58 -12.78
N VAL A 201 8.10 1.71 -13.19
CA VAL A 201 7.58 1.11 -14.44
C VAL A 201 7.58 2.11 -15.58
N CYS A 202 7.36 3.39 -15.32
CA CYS A 202 7.45 4.44 -16.33
C CYS A 202 7.71 5.82 -15.73
N ILE A 203 7.88 6.78 -16.61
CA ILE A 203 8.06 8.20 -16.31
C ILE A 203 6.88 8.95 -16.92
N ILE A 204 6.15 9.69 -16.10
CA ILE A 204 5.14 10.63 -16.55
C ILE A 204 5.82 11.99 -16.77
N ALA A 205 5.86 12.39 -18.01
CA ALA A 205 6.33 13.70 -18.44
C ALA A 205 5.12 14.66 -18.39
N ASN A 206 4.92 15.30 -17.23
CA ASN A 206 3.75 16.13 -16.98
C ASN A 206 3.96 17.60 -17.40
N LYS A 207 2.87 18.36 -17.48
CA LYS A 207 2.80 19.77 -17.92
C LYS A 207 3.23 19.99 -19.36
N MET A 208 2.83 19.06 -20.25
CA MET A 208 3.14 19.15 -21.67
C MET A 208 2.42 20.28 -22.41
N ASP A 209 1.46 20.93 -21.77
CA ASP A 209 0.74 22.12 -22.21
C ASP A 209 1.61 23.38 -22.23
N LEU A 210 2.76 23.37 -21.54
CA LEU A 210 3.64 24.53 -21.44
C LEU A 210 4.74 24.51 -22.54
N PRO A 211 5.14 25.69 -23.06
CA PRO A 211 6.02 25.79 -24.26
C PRO A 211 7.37 25.08 -24.11
N GLU A 212 8.01 25.17 -22.94
CA GLU A 212 9.34 24.63 -22.69
C GLU A 212 9.37 23.11 -22.63
N SER A 213 8.20 22.48 -22.44
CA SER A 213 8.06 21.04 -22.19
C SER A 213 8.52 20.18 -23.37
N ALA A 214 8.31 20.66 -24.60
CA ALA A 214 8.67 19.91 -25.81
C ALA A 214 10.18 19.72 -25.96
N GLU A 215 10.99 20.72 -25.60
CA GLU A 215 12.45 20.65 -25.67
C GLU A 215 12.98 19.76 -24.55
N ASN A 216 12.51 19.97 -23.34
CA ASN A 216 12.87 19.16 -22.16
C ASN A 216 12.52 17.68 -22.36
N LEU A 217 11.39 17.36 -23.03
CA LEU A 217 11.02 15.99 -23.35
C LEU A 217 12.01 15.36 -24.34
N LYS A 218 12.47 16.10 -25.35
CA LYS A 218 13.49 15.61 -26.31
C LYS A 218 14.80 15.33 -25.61
N GLU A 219 15.22 16.19 -24.67
CA GLU A 219 16.43 16.00 -23.88
C GLU A 219 16.29 14.79 -22.95
N LEU A 220 15.15 14.64 -22.26
CA LEU A 220 14.88 13.51 -21.38
C LEU A 220 14.94 12.18 -22.14
N LYS A 221 14.29 12.10 -23.31
CA LYS A 221 14.30 10.90 -24.16
C LYS A 221 15.70 10.46 -24.60
N LYS A 222 16.64 11.41 -24.78
CA LYS A 222 18.04 11.08 -25.11
C LYS A 222 18.79 10.48 -23.94
N LYS A 223 18.48 10.90 -22.71
CA LYS A 223 19.18 10.52 -21.48
C LYS A 223 18.60 9.27 -20.79
N VAL A 224 17.32 8.97 -21.02
CA VAL A 224 16.62 7.84 -20.39
C VAL A 224 16.61 6.63 -21.32
N ARG A 225 17.02 5.48 -20.76
CA ARG A 225 16.92 4.17 -21.42
C ARG A 225 16.21 3.19 -20.50
N GLY A 226 15.41 2.29 -21.08
CA GLY A 226 14.77 1.19 -20.35
C GLY A 226 13.47 1.54 -19.59
N LEU A 227 13.05 2.82 -19.53
CA LEU A 227 11.76 3.22 -18.97
C LEU A 227 10.92 3.91 -20.03
N LYS A 228 9.65 3.54 -20.11
CA LYS A 228 8.68 4.20 -20.98
C LYS A 228 8.43 5.62 -20.48
N ILE A 229 8.43 6.61 -21.38
CA ILE A 229 8.10 8.00 -21.07
C ILE A 229 6.73 8.28 -21.66
N ILE A 230 5.78 8.67 -20.82
CA ILE A 230 4.39 8.97 -21.21
C ILE A 230 4.17 10.46 -20.99
N PRO A 231 4.04 11.25 -22.08
CA PRO A 231 3.72 12.68 -21.99
C PRO A 231 2.25 12.86 -21.62
N VAL A 232 1.99 13.76 -20.68
CA VAL A 232 0.64 14.12 -20.21
C VAL A 232 0.56 15.60 -19.83
N SER A 233 -0.65 16.11 -19.77
CA SER A 233 -0.97 17.43 -19.22
C SER A 233 -2.08 17.26 -18.20
N ALA A 234 -1.71 16.95 -16.95
CA ALA A 234 -2.70 16.62 -15.92
C ALA A 234 -3.74 17.71 -15.66
N ALA A 235 -3.45 18.96 -16.04
CA ALA A 235 -4.38 20.07 -15.89
C ALA A 235 -5.35 20.21 -17.08
N THR A 236 -5.02 19.71 -18.27
CA THR A 236 -5.74 19.97 -19.52
C THR A 236 -6.21 18.74 -20.27
N ASP A 237 -5.58 17.58 -20.04
CA ASP A 237 -5.95 16.34 -20.72
C ASP A 237 -7.34 15.85 -20.24
N GLY A 238 -8.16 15.44 -21.21
CA GLY A 238 -9.55 15.02 -20.93
C GLY A 238 -9.68 13.53 -20.58
N SER A 239 -8.69 12.70 -20.89
CA SER A 239 -8.72 11.27 -20.63
C SER A 239 -7.32 10.71 -20.35
N PHE A 240 -7.26 9.79 -19.42
CA PHE A 240 -6.06 9.05 -19.02
C PHE A 240 -6.19 7.54 -19.23
N ASP A 241 -7.15 7.09 -20.03
CA ASP A 241 -7.46 5.67 -20.23
C ASP A 241 -6.24 4.88 -20.68
N GLY A 242 -5.48 5.40 -21.65
CA GLY A 242 -4.25 4.75 -22.12
C GLY A 242 -3.14 4.66 -21.05
N LEU A 243 -3.10 5.59 -20.10
CA LEU A 243 -2.19 5.52 -18.95
C LEU A 243 -2.64 4.47 -17.94
N THR A 244 -3.92 4.51 -17.55
CA THR A 244 -4.48 3.57 -16.56
C THR A 244 -4.43 2.14 -17.05
N GLU A 245 -4.70 1.91 -18.34
CA GLU A 245 -4.59 0.59 -18.98
C GLU A 245 -3.14 0.08 -18.97
N TYR A 246 -2.18 0.93 -19.32
CA TYR A 246 -0.76 0.58 -19.25
C TYR A 246 -0.32 0.22 -17.81
N LEU A 247 -0.74 0.99 -16.82
CA LEU A 247 -0.41 0.73 -15.42
C LEU A 247 -1.04 -0.57 -14.92
N HIS A 248 -2.27 -0.85 -15.33
CA HIS A 248 -2.96 -2.08 -14.98
C HIS A 248 -2.24 -3.32 -15.57
N GLN A 249 -1.85 -3.27 -16.84
CA GLN A 249 -1.09 -4.35 -17.47
C GLN A 249 0.24 -4.58 -16.75
N ALA A 250 0.99 -3.52 -16.45
CA ALA A 250 2.25 -3.62 -15.72
C ALA A 250 2.07 -4.25 -14.32
N LEU A 251 0.95 -3.96 -13.63
CA LEU A 251 0.61 -4.59 -12.35
C LEU A 251 0.33 -6.09 -12.49
N LEU A 252 -0.38 -6.49 -13.53
CA LEU A 252 -0.67 -7.90 -13.80
C LEU A 252 0.60 -8.69 -14.11
N GLU A 253 1.49 -8.12 -14.92
CA GLU A 253 2.80 -8.72 -15.22
C GLU A 253 3.64 -8.88 -13.94
N ARG A 254 3.65 -7.86 -13.08
CA ARG A 254 4.38 -7.92 -11.80
C ARG A 254 3.85 -8.99 -10.87
N ARG A 255 2.54 -9.14 -10.76
CA ARG A 255 1.90 -10.17 -9.95
C ARG A 255 2.27 -11.58 -10.43
N ARG A 256 2.29 -11.81 -11.76
CA ARG A 256 2.72 -13.10 -12.33
C ARG A 256 4.17 -13.43 -12.00
N GLN A 257 5.07 -12.44 -12.09
CA GLN A 257 6.48 -12.63 -11.74
C GLN A 257 6.65 -12.97 -10.25
N GLU A 258 5.90 -12.33 -9.36
CA GLU A 258 5.92 -12.62 -7.92
C GLU A 258 5.37 -14.02 -7.59
N GLU A 259 4.38 -14.52 -8.35
CA GLU A 259 3.85 -15.88 -8.23
C GLU A 259 4.87 -16.92 -8.69
N GLU A 260 5.54 -16.68 -9.84
CA GLU A 260 6.58 -17.57 -10.38
C GLU A 260 7.85 -17.64 -9.50
N GLU A 261 8.19 -16.57 -8.78
CA GLU A 261 9.33 -16.57 -7.84
C GLU A 261 9.01 -17.29 -6.50
N THR A 262 7.74 -17.57 -6.23
CA THR A 262 7.28 -18.18 -4.97
C THR A 262 7.02 -19.69 -5.11
N GLU A 263 6.91 -20.20 -6.34
CA GLU A 263 6.86 -21.64 -6.67
C GLU A 263 8.27 -22.23 -6.80
#